data_41d0116f2c5d2a51145a21c019164d68
#
_entry.id   41d0116f2c5d2a51145a21c019164d68
#
_cell.length_a   1.000
_cell.length_b   1.000
_cell.length_c   1.000
_cell.angle_alpha   90.00
_cell.angle_beta   90.00
_cell.angle_gamma   90.00
#
_symmetry.space_group_name_H-M   'P 1'
#
loop_
_entity.id
_entity.type
_entity.pdbx_description
1 polymer ?
#
loop_
_entity_poly.entity_id
_entity_poly.type
_entity_poly.pdbx_seq_one_letter_code
_entity_poly.pdbx_strand_id
1 'polypeptide(L)'
;MSSRRTSIAVVGTFDTKLDEFLYLRSQILEDDSSINVILIDAGRSVVQHEAVTIKQDEVAKASGFQGFENDFMSLPRGDLVKTMIKGAVKVVGRLKDRDEIHGIISLGGSGGTSIASAVMRELPVTFPKLIVSTVASGDVSSYVAETDITMMYSVVDIAGLNEVLKAVVQTAAAAIVGMAKAYVKKLNNNGHGDIKTTKKGIGITMFGVTTKGVNAARKWLESHGFEVYVFHATGSGGRSMERLVKENRLHGILDLTTTELADELAGGVFSADSSRLTAAAKAGIPQIVSVGALDMVNFGPKDAVPKKFQERRLIEHNPSITLVRTTKEECEELGNRIAQRLKENCIRPDLTEVWLPLRGVSALDIEGQAFYDTLADNALFKAIKTSLDGSEISVKELDTDINDPSWSESIAKRLSELIELKG
;
A
#
# COMPACT_ATOMS: atom_id res chain seq x y z
N MET A 1 26.48 -22.34 12.23
CA MET A 1 25.04 -22.04 12.06
C MET A 1 24.55 -22.84 10.87
N SER A 2 23.55 -23.71 11.02
CA SER A 2 22.97 -24.44 9.88
C SER A 2 22.39 -23.42 8.90
N SER A 3 22.76 -23.47 7.63
CA SER A 3 22.20 -22.60 6.60
C SER A 3 20.70 -22.87 6.49
N ARG A 4 19.87 -21.83 6.57
CA ARG A 4 18.42 -21.96 6.36
C ARG A 4 18.17 -22.56 4.98
N ARG A 5 17.41 -23.64 4.93
CA ARG A 5 16.96 -24.23 3.66
C ARG A 5 15.94 -23.30 3.01
N THR A 6 16.16 -22.93 1.77
CA THR A 6 15.21 -22.09 1.02
C THR A 6 13.91 -22.87 0.79
N SER A 7 12.77 -22.25 1.10
CA SER A 7 11.43 -22.84 0.91
C SER A 7 10.54 -21.90 0.13
N ILE A 8 9.76 -22.42 -0.80
CA ILE A 8 8.84 -21.67 -1.66
C ILE A 8 7.43 -22.24 -1.50
N ALA A 9 6.48 -21.38 -1.15
CA ALA A 9 5.06 -21.70 -1.16
C ALA A 9 4.50 -21.60 -2.58
N VAL A 10 3.70 -22.58 -2.98
CA VAL A 10 2.94 -22.57 -4.22
C VAL A 10 1.47 -22.64 -3.82
N VAL A 11 0.71 -21.57 -4.03
CA VAL A 11 -0.71 -21.49 -3.69
C VAL A 11 -1.57 -21.48 -4.94
N GLY A 12 -2.64 -22.28 -4.99
CA GLY A 12 -3.50 -22.31 -6.17
C GLY A 12 -4.74 -23.16 -6.04
N THR A 13 -5.54 -23.21 -7.09
CA THR A 13 -6.76 -24.03 -7.22
C THR A 13 -6.41 -25.34 -7.93
N PHE A 14 -5.96 -26.32 -7.16
CA PHE A 14 -5.43 -27.57 -7.71
C PHE A 14 -6.51 -28.46 -8.33
N ASP A 15 -7.76 -28.32 -7.88
CA ASP A 15 -8.89 -29.02 -8.46
C ASP A 15 -9.12 -28.74 -9.96
N THR A 16 -8.55 -27.66 -10.48
CA THR A 16 -8.70 -27.28 -11.89
C THR A 16 -7.39 -27.22 -12.66
N LYS A 17 -6.24 -27.17 -11.97
CA LYS A 17 -4.93 -26.87 -12.59
C LYS A 17 -3.77 -27.67 -11.96
N LEU A 18 -4.04 -28.87 -11.51
CA LEU A 18 -3.05 -29.69 -10.81
C LEU A 18 -1.79 -29.91 -11.65
N ASP A 19 -1.95 -30.28 -12.93
CA ASP A 19 -0.84 -30.61 -13.81
C ASP A 19 0.11 -29.42 -14.03
N GLU A 20 -0.46 -28.21 -14.17
CA GLU A 20 0.31 -26.99 -14.31
C GLU A 20 1.10 -26.65 -13.02
N PHE A 21 0.49 -26.87 -11.85
CA PHE A 21 1.16 -26.66 -10.57
C PHE A 21 2.22 -27.74 -10.30
N LEU A 22 1.99 -28.97 -10.67
CA LEU A 22 3.01 -30.03 -10.59
C LEU A 22 4.18 -29.76 -11.54
N TYR A 23 3.90 -29.25 -12.73
CA TYR A 23 4.94 -28.82 -13.66
C TYR A 23 5.74 -27.64 -13.08
N LEU A 24 5.09 -26.62 -12.52
CA LEU A 24 5.79 -25.52 -11.83
C LEU A 24 6.70 -26.07 -10.72
N ARG A 25 6.18 -26.98 -9.87
CA ARG A 25 6.97 -27.61 -8.82
C ARG A 25 8.18 -28.34 -9.38
N SER A 26 8.02 -29.10 -10.47
CA SER A 26 9.14 -29.82 -11.10
C SER A 26 10.22 -28.86 -11.60
N GLN A 27 9.82 -27.72 -12.20
CA GLN A 27 10.76 -26.73 -12.71
C GLN A 27 11.53 -26.01 -11.57
N ILE A 28 10.86 -25.72 -10.43
CA ILE A 28 11.55 -25.18 -9.25
C ILE A 28 12.61 -26.16 -8.73
N LEU A 29 12.30 -27.47 -8.68
CA LEU A 29 13.20 -28.51 -8.20
C LEU A 29 14.29 -28.86 -9.21
N GLU A 30 14.07 -28.66 -10.50
CA GLU A 30 15.06 -28.81 -11.56
C GLU A 30 16.11 -27.68 -11.48
N ASP A 31 15.65 -26.43 -11.22
CA ASP A 31 16.56 -25.30 -11.03
C ASP A 31 17.41 -25.44 -9.76
N ASP A 32 16.80 -25.92 -8.66
CA ASP A 32 17.52 -26.26 -7.42
C ASP A 32 16.79 -27.32 -6.60
N SER A 33 17.29 -28.55 -6.61
CA SER A 33 16.72 -29.68 -5.88
C SER A 33 16.79 -29.56 -4.35
N SER A 34 17.58 -28.62 -3.83
CA SER A 34 17.68 -28.37 -2.38
C SER A 34 16.50 -27.54 -1.83
N ILE A 35 15.71 -26.92 -2.71
CA ILE A 35 14.56 -26.12 -2.32
C ILE A 35 13.44 -27.00 -1.75
N ASN A 36 12.82 -26.55 -0.66
CA ASN A 36 11.58 -27.14 -0.18
C ASN A 36 10.38 -26.43 -0.85
N VAL A 37 9.51 -27.19 -1.51
CA VAL A 37 8.33 -26.66 -2.19
C VAL A 37 7.08 -27.08 -1.42
N ILE A 38 6.33 -26.12 -0.92
CA ILE A 38 5.10 -26.33 -0.13
C ILE A 38 3.88 -26.01 -1.01
N LEU A 39 3.17 -27.04 -1.44
CA LEU A 39 1.95 -26.90 -2.24
C LEU A 39 0.74 -26.70 -1.34
N ILE A 40 0.01 -25.58 -1.53
CA ILE A 40 -1.14 -25.17 -0.73
C ILE A 40 -2.38 -25.12 -1.62
N ASP A 41 -3.32 -26.04 -1.38
CA ASP A 41 -4.54 -26.14 -2.18
C ASP A 41 -5.62 -25.17 -1.67
N ALA A 42 -5.88 -24.13 -2.44
CA ALA A 42 -6.96 -23.18 -2.21
C ALA A 42 -8.15 -23.38 -3.18
N GLY A 43 -8.26 -24.57 -3.76
CA GLY A 43 -9.34 -24.96 -4.67
C GLY A 43 -10.68 -25.19 -3.96
N ARG A 44 -11.69 -25.49 -4.76
CA ARG A 44 -13.04 -25.78 -4.28
C ARG A 44 -13.18 -27.24 -3.87
N SER A 45 -12.64 -28.14 -4.68
CA SER A 45 -12.81 -29.59 -4.52
C SER A 45 -11.52 -30.23 -3.98
N VAL A 46 -11.68 -31.30 -3.23
CA VAL A 46 -10.54 -32.03 -2.65
C VAL A 46 -9.71 -32.68 -3.73
N VAL A 47 -8.40 -32.42 -3.71
CA VAL A 47 -7.42 -33.07 -4.57
C VAL A 47 -6.62 -34.08 -3.75
N GLN A 48 -6.57 -35.33 -4.22
CA GLN A 48 -5.78 -36.41 -3.62
C GLN A 48 -4.50 -36.61 -4.43
N HIS A 49 -3.44 -35.92 -4.02
CA HIS A 49 -2.12 -36.07 -4.63
C HIS A 49 -1.03 -35.93 -3.57
N GLU A 50 -0.03 -36.79 -3.61
CA GLU A 50 1.05 -36.86 -2.58
C GLU A 50 1.88 -35.59 -2.49
N ALA A 51 2.02 -34.84 -3.57
CA ALA A 51 2.78 -33.59 -3.60
C ALA A 51 2.04 -32.43 -2.90
N VAL A 52 0.72 -32.53 -2.67
CA VAL A 52 -0.06 -31.49 -1.98
C VAL A 52 0.28 -31.52 -0.50
N THR A 53 0.99 -30.48 -0.04
CA THR A 53 1.49 -30.40 1.34
C THR A 53 0.41 -29.95 2.30
N ILE A 54 -0.37 -28.95 1.92
CA ILE A 54 -1.48 -28.41 2.72
C ILE A 54 -2.75 -28.54 1.90
N LYS A 55 -3.64 -29.38 2.37
CA LYS A 55 -4.85 -29.79 1.65
C LYS A 55 -5.95 -28.71 1.77
N GLN A 56 -6.86 -28.76 0.83
CA GLN A 56 -8.00 -27.85 0.71
C GLN A 56 -8.82 -27.79 2.03
N ASP A 57 -9.08 -28.93 2.68
CA ASP A 57 -9.81 -28.96 3.94
C ASP A 57 -9.06 -28.29 5.10
N GLU A 58 -7.73 -28.40 5.15
CA GLU A 58 -6.90 -27.70 6.12
C GLU A 58 -6.96 -26.19 5.94
N VAL A 59 -6.91 -25.74 4.67
CA VAL A 59 -7.06 -24.31 4.32
C VAL A 59 -8.45 -23.80 4.72
N ALA A 60 -9.50 -24.55 4.39
CA ALA A 60 -10.85 -24.16 4.76
C ALA A 60 -11.08 -24.13 6.28
N LYS A 61 -10.59 -25.11 7.03
CA LYS A 61 -10.62 -25.13 8.51
C LYS A 61 -9.87 -23.93 9.10
N ALA A 62 -8.75 -23.55 8.52
CA ALA A 62 -7.99 -22.37 8.96
C ALA A 62 -8.78 -21.05 8.85
N SER A 63 -9.77 -20.95 7.94
CA SER A 63 -10.65 -19.78 7.84
C SER A 63 -11.50 -19.55 9.09
N GLY A 64 -11.72 -20.61 9.90
CA GLY A 64 -12.67 -20.64 11.01
C GLY A 64 -14.08 -21.07 10.57
N PHE A 65 -14.23 -21.57 9.35
CA PHE A 65 -15.51 -22.12 8.87
C PHE A 65 -15.86 -23.39 9.65
N GLN A 66 -17.06 -23.41 10.23
CA GLN A 66 -17.62 -24.56 10.94
C GLN A 66 -18.67 -25.23 10.05
N GLY A 67 -18.70 -26.55 9.98
CA GLY A 67 -19.66 -27.28 9.13
C GLY A 67 -19.08 -27.88 7.84
N PHE A 68 -17.79 -28.17 7.83
CA PHE A 68 -17.01 -28.50 6.62
C PHE A 68 -17.56 -29.71 5.80
N GLU A 69 -18.13 -30.72 6.43
CA GLU A 69 -18.47 -31.98 5.74
C GLU A 69 -19.73 -31.89 4.87
N ASN A 70 -20.69 -31.03 5.18
CA ASN A 70 -21.95 -30.95 4.42
C ASN A 70 -22.24 -29.56 3.82
N ASP A 71 -21.71 -28.47 4.39
CA ASP A 71 -22.13 -27.12 4.01
C ASP A 71 -21.12 -26.36 3.14
N PHE A 72 -19.84 -26.78 3.15
CA PHE A 72 -18.80 -26.06 2.39
C PHE A 72 -19.04 -26.06 0.88
N MET A 73 -19.38 -27.24 0.32
CA MET A 73 -19.63 -27.38 -1.11
C MET A 73 -20.95 -26.77 -1.56
N SER A 74 -21.87 -26.53 -0.63
CA SER A 74 -23.16 -25.87 -0.89
C SER A 74 -23.07 -24.34 -0.90
N LEU A 75 -21.95 -23.77 -0.47
CA LEU A 75 -21.75 -22.33 -0.47
C LEU A 75 -21.83 -21.75 -1.89
N PRO A 76 -22.43 -20.56 -2.06
CA PRO A 76 -22.30 -19.79 -3.27
C PRO A 76 -20.82 -19.60 -3.64
N ARG A 77 -20.49 -19.65 -4.93
CA ARG A 77 -19.09 -19.57 -5.41
C ARG A 77 -18.29 -18.41 -4.80
N GLY A 78 -18.91 -17.22 -4.67
CA GLY A 78 -18.25 -16.04 -4.12
C GLY A 78 -17.89 -16.20 -2.64
N ASP A 79 -18.74 -16.82 -1.83
CA ASP A 79 -18.53 -17.02 -0.40
C ASP A 79 -17.51 -18.13 -0.14
N LEU A 80 -17.52 -19.16 -0.99
CA LEU A 80 -16.49 -20.19 -0.98
C LEU A 80 -15.11 -19.60 -1.25
N VAL A 81 -14.97 -18.77 -2.29
CA VAL A 81 -13.70 -18.09 -2.62
C VAL A 81 -13.24 -17.21 -1.45
N LYS A 82 -14.13 -16.42 -0.82
CA LYS A 82 -13.81 -15.61 0.36
C LYS A 82 -13.31 -16.47 1.52
N THR A 83 -13.96 -17.62 1.77
CA THR A 83 -13.58 -18.56 2.82
C THR A 83 -12.18 -19.14 2.54
N MET A 84 -11.91 -19.56 1.31
CA MET A 84 -10.60 -20.08 0.93
C MET A 84 -9.50 -19.02 1.00
N ILE A 85 -9.76 -17.78 0.58
CA ILE A 85 -8.84 -16.66 0.76
C ILE A 85 -8.51 -16.47 2.24
N LYS A 86 -9.52 -16.37 3.12
CA LYS A 86 -9.32 -16.19 4.56
C LYS A 86 -8.50 -17.32 5.19
N GLY A 87 -8.72 -18.54 4.75
CA GLY A 87 -7.96 -19.72 5.19
C GLY A 87 -6.52 -19.68 4.70
N ALA A 88 -6.32 -19.46 3.40
CA ALA A 88 -5.00 -19.40 2.78
C ALA A 88 -4.13 -18.26 3.36
N VAL A 89 -4.71 -17.08 3.61
CA VAL A 89 -4.05 -15.97 4.30
C VAL A 89 -3.50 -16.42 5.66
N LYS A 90 -4.33 -17.09 6.48
CA LYS A 90 -3.88 -17.57 7.79
C LYS A 90 -2.83 -18.67 7.73
N VAL A 91 -2.95 -19.57 6.74
CA VAL A 91 -1.97 -20.65 6.53
C VAL A 91 -0.62 -20.06 6.10
N VAL A 92 -0.63 -19.25 5.06
CA VAL A 92 0.60 -18.63 4.52
C VAL A 92 1.23 -17.67 5.53
N GLY A 93 0.42 -16.89 6.25
CA GLY A 93 0.89 -16.02 7.33
C GLY A 93 1.65 -16.79 8.41
N ARG A 94 1.09 -17.92 8.90
CA ARG A 94 1.76 -18.78 9.89
C ARG A 94 3.09 -19.36 9.37
N LEU A 95 3.13 -19.79 8.11
CA LEU A 95 4.37 -20.31 7.49
C LEU A 95 5.43 -19.21 7.43
N LYS A 96 5.04 -17.99 7.04
CA LYS A 96 5.94 -16.85 6.99
C LYS A 96 6.44 -16.46 8.38
N ASP A 97 5.56 -16.38 9.39
CA ASP A 97 5.92 -15.96 10.75
C ASP A 97 6.86 -16.96 11.45
N ARG A 98 6.84 -18.23 11.00
CA ARG A 98 7.77 -19.28 11.46
C ARG A 98 9.04 -19.42 10.64
N ASP A 99 9.26 -18.51 9.67
CA ASP A 99 10.37 -18.61 8.71
C ASP A 99 10.38 -19.94 7.92
N GLU A 100 9.21 -20.54 7.69
CA GLU A 100 9.08 -21.81 6.95
C GLU A 100 8.97 -21.60 5.43
N ILE A 101 8.76 -20.34 4.98
CA ILE A 101 8.73 -19.94 3.56
C ILE A 101 9.54 -18.67 3.32
N HIS A 102 10.15 -18.58 2.14
CA HIS A 102 11.02 -17.47 1.75
C HIS A 102 10.65 -16.86 0.39
N GLY A 103 9.56 -17.35 -0.20
CA GLY A 103 8.93 -16.84 -1.42
C GLY A 103 7.61 -17.54 -1.65
N ILE A 104 6.75 -16.92 -2.45
CA ILE A 104 5.43 -17.45 -2.82
C ILE A 104 5.17 -17.23 -4.30
N ILE A 105 4.65 -18.26 -4.97
CA ILE A 105 4.26 -18.21 -6.38
C ILE A 105 2.88 -18.81 -6.59
N SER A 106 2.18 -18.32 -7.60
CA SER A 106 0.91 -18.87 -8.06
C SER A 106 0.79 -18.83 -9.58
N LEU A 107 -0.10 -19.66 -10.11
CA LEU A 107 -0.56 -19.66 -11.51
C LEU A 107 -2.08 -19.49 -11.52
N GLY A 108 -2.64 -18.70 -12.45
CA GLY A 108 -4.09 -18.65 -12.56
C GLY A 108 -4.67 -17.76 -13.64
N GLY A 109 -5.92 -18.03 -13.97
CA GLY A 109 -6.82 -17.08 -14.61
C GLY A 109 -7.32 -16.04 -13.59
N SER A 110 -8.37 -15.30 -13.90
CA SER A 110 -8.92 -14.24 -13.03
C SER A 110 -9.24 -14.71 -11.60
N GLY A 111 -9.86 -15.89 -11.44
CA GLY A 111 -10.19 -16.45 -10.12
C GLY A 111 -8.97 -16.85 -9.30
N GLY A 112 -8.03 -17.59 -9.91
CA GLY A 112 -6.76 -17.97 -9.26
C GLY A 112 -5.92 -16.75 -8.90
N THR A 113 -5.84 -15.76 -9.79
CA THR A 113 -5.16 -14.49 -9.54
C THR A 113 -5.78 -13.73 -8.37
N SER A 114 -7.11 -13.70 -8.26
CA SER A 114 -7.81 -13.06 -7.15
C SER A 114 -7.47 -13.70 -5.79
N ILE A 115 -7.44 -15.04 -5.74
CA ILE A 115 -7.05 -15.76 -4.52
C ILE A 115 -5.59 -15.48 -4.18
N ALA A 116 -4.69 -15.70 -5.14
CA ALA A 116 -3.25 -15.53 -4.94
C ALA A 116 -2.88 -14.11 -4.53
N SER A 117 -3.42 -13.11 -5.21
CA SER A 117 -3.15 -11.70 -4.90
C SER A 117 -3.67 -11.30 -3.52
N ALA A 118 -4.86 -11.77 -3.13
CA ALA A 118 -5.40 -11.52 -1.80
C ALA A 118 -4.49 -12.11 -0.70
N VAL A 119 -3.97 -13.33 -0.91
CA VAL A 119 -3.00 -13.95 0.02
C VAL A 119 -1.68 -13.19 0.06
N MET A 120 -1.15 -12.83 -1.12
CA MET A 120 0.15 -12.17 -1.24
C MET A 120 0.14 -10.73 -0.73
N ARG A 121 -1.00 -10.05 -0.77
CA ARG A 121 -1.15 -8.70 -0.19
C ARG A 121 -1.01 -8.67 1.33
N GLU A 122 -1.28 -9.76 2.02
CA GLU A 122 -1.10 -9.85 3.47
C GLU A 122 0.38 -10.14 3.87
N LEU A 123 1.24 -10.46 2.91
CA LEU A 123 2.66 -10.65 3.16
C LEU A 123 3.41 -9.32 3.14
N PRO A 124 4.47 -9.17 3.96
CA PRO A 124 5.23 -7.92 4.03
C PRO A 124 5.77 -7.45 2.68
N VAL A 125 5.91 -6.14 2.52
CA VAL A 125 6.65 -5.54 1.40
C VAL A 125 8.08 -6.09 1.43
N THR A 126 8.66 -6.38 0.26
CA THR A 126 9.96 -7.06 0.04
C THR A 126 9.99 -8.57 0.27
N PHE A 127 8.91 -9.21 0.75
CA PHE A 127 8.82 -10.67 0.69
C PHE A 127 8.61 -11.11 -0.78
N PRO A 128 9.35 -12.10 -1.30
CA PRO A 128 9.24 -12.53 -2.70
C PRO A 128 7.86 -13.05 -3.09
N LYS A 129 7.20 -12.39 -4.05
CA LYS A 129 5.84 -12.69 -4.51
C LYS A 129 5.78 -12.67 -6.03
N LEU A 130 5.29 -13.74 -6.65
CA LEU A 130 5.13 -13.83 -8.10
C LEU A 130 3.82 -14.52 -8.48
N ILE A 131 3.09 -13.96 -9.46
CA ILE A 131 1.89 -14.57 -10.04
C ILE A 131 2.05 -14.64 -11.54
N VAL A 132 1.95 -15.83 -12.12
CA VAL A 132 1.73 -16.02 -13.57
C VAL A 132 0.23 -15.96 -13.82
N SER A 133 -0.22 -15.03 -14.66
CA SER A 133 -1.64 -14.74 -14.79
C SER A 133 -2.06 -14.45 -16.23
N THR A 134 -3.24 -14.96 -16.60
CA THR A 134 -3.88 -14.63 -17.90
C THR A 134 -4.35 -13.17 -17.96
N VAL A 135 -4.53 -12.49 -16.81
CA VAL A 135 -5.00 -11.10 -16.74
C VAL A 135 -3.87 -10.08 -16.60
N ALA A 136 -2.62 -10.54 -16.54
CA ALA A 136 -1.47 -9.65 -16.36
C ALA A 136 -1.11 -8.78 -17.58
N SER A 137 -1.84 -8.92 -18.70
CA SER A 137 -1.73 -8.03 -19.86
C SER A 137 -2.58 -6.77 -19.76
N GLY A 138 -3.46 -6.67 -18.78
CA GLY A 138 -4.36 -5.54 -18.56
C GLY A 138 -4.06 -4.75 -17.30
N ASP A 139 -5.05 -4.01 -16.80
CA ASP A 139 -4.94 -3.33 -15.50
C ASP A 139 -4.90 -4.33 -14.35
N VAL A 140 -3.79 -4.34 -13.63
CA VAL A 140 -3.53 -5.22 -12.49
C VAL A 140 -3.61 -4.50 -11.14
N SER A 141 -3.95 -3.21 -11.12
CA SER A 141 -3.97 -2.38 -9.93
C SER A 141 -4.81 -2.96 -8.80
N SER A 142 -5.97 -3.53 -9.11
CA SER A 142 -6.87 -4.19 -8.14
C SER A 142 -6.29 -5.47 -7.53
N TYR A 143 -5.36 -6.14 -8.23
CA TYR A 143 -4.68 -7.35 -7.75
C TYR A 143 -3.46 -7.02 -6.90
N VAL A 144 -2.62 -6.10 -7.36
CA VAL A 144 -1.36 -5.78 -6.67
C VAL A 144 -1.55 -4.80 -5.52
N ALA A 145 -2.52 -3.87 -5.64
CA ALA A 145 -2.76 -2.81 -4.68
C ALA A 145 -1.44 -2.10 -4.27
N GLU A 146 -1.17 -1.94 -2.97
CA GLU A 146 0.06 -1.34 -2.42
C GLU A 146 1.16 -2.38 -2.16
N THR A 147 1.19 -3.48 -2.92
CA THR A 147 2.13 -4.59 -2.71
C THR A 147 3.05 -4.77 -3.91
N ASP A 148 4.28 -5.14 -3.62
CA ASP A 148 5.32 -5.44 -4.61
C ASP A 148 5.17 -6.85 -5.23
N ILE A 149 3.95 -7.21 -5.66
CA ILE A 149 3.70 -8.47 -6.38
C ILE A 149 4.23 -8.36 -7.80
N THR A 150 5.11 -9.30 -8.18
CA THR A 150 5.52 -9.47 -9.57
C THR A 150 4.42 -10.18 -10.35
N MET A 151 3.91 -9.54 -11.42
CA MET A 151 2.92 -10.14 -12.32
C MET A 151 3.58 -10.52 -13.64
N MET A 152 3.45 -11.80 -14.01
CA MET A 152 3.95 -12.32 -15.29
C MET A 152 2.78 -12.76 -16.15
N TYR A 153 2.70 -12.24 -17.38
CA TYR A 153 1.64 -12.61 -18.32
C TYR A 153 1.88 -14.03 -18.87
N SER A 154 0.86 -14.88 -18.80
CA SER A 154 0.94 -16.27 -19.28
C SER A 154 0.93 -16.38 -20.80
N VAL A 155 0.56 -15.33 -21.52
CA VAL A 155 0.39 -15.23 -22.98
C VAL A 155 -0.75 -16.11 -23.51
N VAL A 156 -0.82 -17.34 -23.07
CA VAL A 156 -1.88 -18.29 -23.36
C VAL A 156 -2.71 -18.56 -22.10
N ASP A 157 -3.88 -19.16 -22.27
CA ASP A 157 -4.65 -19.62 -21.11
C ASP A 157 -3.89 -20.71 -20.33
N ILE A 158 -4.07 -20.73 -19.02
CA ILE A 158 -3.51 -21.76 -18.14
C ILE A 158 -4.51 -22.93 -18.11
N ALA A 159 -4.54 -23.68 -19.20
CA ALA A 159 -5.42 -24.81 -19.42
C ALA A 159 -4.70 -25.85 -20.30
N GLY A 160 -3.99 -26.77 -19.64
CA GLY A 160 -3.10 -27.74 -20.28
C GLY A 160 -1.71 -27.16 -20.59
N LEU A 161 -0.72 -28.05 -20.57
CA LEU A 161 0.71 -27.72 -20.72
C LEU A 161 1.12 -27.73 -22.22
N ASN A 162 0.95 -26.60 -22.89
CA ASN A 162 1.53 -26.36 -24.20
C ASN A 162 2.95 -25.78 -24.12
N GLU A 163 3.68 -25.71 -25.22
CA GLU A 163 5.09 -25.27 -25.24
C GLU A 163 5.27 -23.81 -24.75
N VAL A 164 4.34 -22.92 -25.10
CA VAL A 164 4.41 -21.51 -24.65
C VAL A 164 4.23 -21.42 -23.16
N LEU A 165 3.20 -22.07 -22.61
CA LEU A 165 2.97 -22.05 -21.16
C LEU A 165 4.12 -22.69 -20.39
N LYS A 166 4.67 -23.81 -20.87
CA LYS A 166 5.86 -24.46 -20.28
C LYS A 166 7.04 -23.49 -20.21
N ALA A 167 7.36 -22.79 -21.28
CA ALA A 167 8.46 -21.82 -21.30
C ALA A 167 8.23 -20.64 -20.32
N VAL A 168 7.00 -20.13 -20.24
CA VAL A 168 6.64 -19.07 -19.27
C VAL A 168 6.77 -19.58 -17.83
N VAL A 169 6.25 -20.77 -17.53
CA VAL A 169 6.31 -21.37 -16.18
C VAL A 169 7.75 -21.68 -15.79
N GLN A 170 8.59 -22.15 -16.70
CA GLN A 170 10.01 -22.38 -16.46
C GLN A 170 10.72 -21.05 -16.09
N THR A 171 10.45 -19.99 -16.83
CA THR A 171 11.00 -18.66 -16.53
C THR A 171 10.52 -18.16 -15.16
N ALA A 172 9.24 -18.37 -14.83
CA ALA A 172 8.67 -17.98 -13.54
C ALA A 172 9.27 -18.79 -12.37
N ALA A 173 9.55 -20.09 -12.58
CA ALA A 173 10.20 -20.94 -11.60
C ALA A 173 11.62 -20.43 -11.30
N ALA A 174 12.44 -20.18 -12.31
CA ALA A 174 13.77 -19.62 -12.15
C ALA A 174 13.75 -18.24 -11.44
N ALA A 175 12.76 -17.39 -11.78
CA ALA A 175 12.60 -16.08 -11.16
C ALA A 175 12.30 -16.20 -9.65
N ILE A 176 11.32 -17.00 -9.25
CA ILE A 176 10.97 -17.13 -7.82
C ILE A 176 12.07 -17.82 -7.01
N VAL A 177 12.81 -18.76 -7.62
CA VAL A 177 14.00 -19.39 -7.00
C VAL A 177 15.07 -18.33 -6.72
N GLY A 178 15.39 -17.50 -7.71
CA GLY A 178 16.36 -16.40 -7.56
C GLY A 178 15.93 -15.39 -6.48
N MET A 179 14.66 -15.00 -6.49
CA MET A 179 14.08 -14.08 -5.49
C MET A 179 14.16 -14.68 -4.08
N ALA A 180 13.75 -15.92 -3.89
CA ALA A 180 13.76 -16.59 -2.59
C ALA A 180 15.18 -16.79 -2.04
N LYS A 181 16.15 -17.18 -2.88
CA LYS A 181 17.57 -17.28 -2.51
C LYS A 181 18.15 -15.93 -2.08
N ALA A 182 17.85 -14.87 -2.82
CA ALA A 182 18.27 -13.51 -2.48
C ALA A 182 17.69 -13.07 -1.13
N TYR A 183 16.42 -13.41 -0.88
CA TYR A 183 15.75 -13.14 0.39
C TYR A 183 16.42 -13.88 1.56
N VAL A 184 16.68 -15.21 1.43
CA VAL A 184 17.39 -16.00 2.45
C VAL A 184 18.79 -15.47 2.70
N LYS A 185 19.53 -15.10 1.65
CA LYS A 185 20.85 -14.48 1.80
C LYS A 185 20.80 -13.21 2.64
N LYS A 186 19.79 -12.37 2.42
CA LYS A 186 19.57 -11.16 3.21
C LYS A 186 19.23 -11.48 4.67
N LEU A 187 18.38 -12.49 4.93
CA LEU A 187 18.04 -12.96 6.27
C LEU A 187 19.28 -13.43 7.04
N ASN A 188 20.15 -14.20 6.37
CA ASN A 188 21.38 -14.72 6.97
C ASN A 188 22.42 -13.62 7.29
N ASN A 189 22.48 -12.58 6.45
CA ASN A 189 23.42 -11.47 6.66
C ASN A 189 22.95 -10.49 7.76
N ASN A 190 21.66 -10.33 7.96
CA ASN A 190 21.08 -9.30 8.85
C ASN A 190 20.51 -9.84 10.17
N GLY A 191 20.57 -11.16 10.41
CA GLY A 191 20.18 -11.79 11.69
C GLY A 191 18.74 -11.53 12.16
N HIS A 192 17.77 -11.72 11.36
CA HIS A 192 16.31 -11.54 11.40
C HIS A 192 15.82 -10.45 10.44
N GLY A 193 15.46 -10.83 9.29
CA GLY A 193 14.45 -10.39 8.29
C GLY A 193 14.28 -8.93 7.92
N ASP A 194 14.59 -8.03 8.76
CA ASP A 194 14.47 -6.59 8.46
C ASP A 194 15.81 -5.99 8.08
N ILE A 195 15.80 -5.11 7.07
CA ILE A 195 16.93 -4.22 6.84
C ILE A 195 17.07 -3.40 8.13
N LYS A 196 17.99 -3.82 9.01
CA LYS A 196 18.45 -2.92 10.06
C LYS A 196 19.26 -1.81 9.39
N THR A 197 18.58 -0.84 8.83
CA THR A 197 19.19 0.48 8.72
C THR A 197 19.34 0.96 10.16
N THR A 198 20.53 1.40 10.51
CA THR A 198 20.76 2.08 11.81
C THR A 198 20.02 3.43 11.87
N LYS A 199 19.47 3.86 10.73
CA LYS A 199 18.75 5.12 10.56
C LYS A 199 17.24 4.93 10.82
N LYS A 200 16.63 5.86 11.52
CA LYS A 200 15.17 5.91 11.68
C LYS A 200 14.53 6.32 10.36
N GLY A 201 13.57 5.54 9.88
CA GLY A 201 12.83 5.80 8.62
C GLY A 201 11.71 6.82 8.79
N ILE A 202 11.64 7.81 7.90
CA ILE A 202 10.60 8.85 7.87
C ILE A 202 9.83 8.75 6.56
N GLY A 203 8.50 8.69 6.65
CA GLY A 203 7.63 8.81 5.47
C GLY A 203 7.26 10.26 5.21
N ILE A 204 7.35 10.70 3.95
CA ILE A 204 6.88 12.02 3.52
C ILE A 204 5.97 11.87 2.32
N THR A 205 4.77 12.49 2.35
CA THR A 205 3.88 12.57 1.19
C THR A 205 4.20 13.78 0.33
N MET A 206 4.12 13.61 -0.99
CA MET A 206 4.49 14.62 -1.99
C MET A 206 3.48 14.62 -3.15
N PHE A 207 3.27 15.81 -3.71
CA PHE A 207 2.62 15.99 -5.00
C PHE A 207 3.39 17.01 -5.83
N GLY A 208 3.16 17.09 -7.15
CA GLY A 208 3.92 17.99 -8.03
C GLY A 208 4.01 19.42 -7.51
N VAL A 209 2.90 19.93 -6.98
CA VAL A 209 2.77 21.32 -6.50
C VAL A 209 3.30 21.57 -5.06
N THR A 210 3.77 20.54 -4.37
CA THR A 210 4.41 20.62 -3.04
C THR A 210 5.87 20.16 -3.07
N THR A 211 6.40 19.86 -4.25
CA THR A 211 7.72 19.24 -4.43
C THR A 211 8.86 20.05 -3.82
N LYS A 212 8.83 21.40 -3.90
CA LYS A 212 9.90 22.25 -3.36
C LYS A 212 10.00 22.11 -1.85
N GLY A 213 8.86 22.17 -1.14
CA GLY A 213 8.79 22.01 0.30
C GLY A 213 9.24 20.61 0.74
N VAL A 214 8.72 19.57 0.08
CA VAL A 214 9.12 18.19 0.36
C VAL A 214 10.61 17.97 0.18
N ASN A 215 11.20 18.48 -0.87
CA ASN A 215 12.64 18.35 -1.12
C ASN A 215 13.50 19.06 -0.08
N ALA A 216 13.06 20.22 0.44
CA ALA A 216 13.75 20.92 1.52
C ALA A 216 13.68 20.14 2.82
N ALA A 217 12.49 19.69 3.23
CA ALA A 217 12.30 18.84 4.42
C ALA A 217 13.11 17.53 4.33
N ARG A 218 13.07 16.85 3.18
CA ARG A 218 13.83 15.63 2.92
C ARG A 218 15.33 15.86 3.10
N LYS A 219 15.90 16.89 2.45
CA LYS A 219 17.33 17.22 2.56
C LYS A 219 17.74 17.46 4.01
N TRP A 220 16.92 18.20 4.75
CA TRP A 220 17.18 18.48 6.16
C TRP A 220 17.23 17.17 6.96
N LEU A 221 16.22 16.31 6.85
CA LEU A 221 16.13 15.02 7.55
C LEU A 221 17.30 14.08 7.17
N GLU A 222 17.62 13.94 5.90
CA GLU A 222 18.73 13.11 5.42
C GLU A 222 20.08 13.59 5.99
N SER A 223 20.29 14.94 6.07
CA SER A 223 21.51 15.51 6.67
C SER A 223 21.60 15.31 8.18
N HIS A 224 20.47 15.03 8.86
CA HIS A 224 20.40 14.73 10.28
C HIS A 224 20.30 13.23 10.60
N GLY A 225 20.64 12.37 9.64
CA GLY A 225 20.82 10.95 9.88
C GLY A 225 19.57 10.09 9.73
N PHE A 226 18.46 10.63 9.23
CA PHE A 226 17.26 9.87 8.91
C PHE A 226 17.32 9.22 7.52
N GLU A 227 16.58 8.15 7.32
CA GLU A 227 16.28 7.60 6.00
C GLU A 227 14.88 8.06 5.58
N VAL A 228 14.76 8.70 4.41
CA VAL A 228 13.51 9.33 3.98
C VAL A 228 12.87 8.59 2.83
N TYR A 229 11.60 8.22 3.00
CA TYR A 229 10.76 7.56 2.00
C TYR A 229 9.72 8.55 1.51
N VAL A 230 9.77 8.90 0.22
CA VAL A 230 8.82 9.83 -0.39
C VAL A 230 7.71 9.07 -1.10
N PHE A 231 6.46 9.39 -0.76
CA PHE A 231 5.26 8.79 -1.34
C PHE A 231 4.51 9.81 -2.19
N HIS A 232 4.28 9.48 -3.45
CA HIS A 232 3.50 10.36 -4.34
C HIS A 232 2.00 10.23 -4.00
N ALA A 233 1.40 11.34 -3.54
CA ALA A 233 0.02 11.38 -3.04
C ALA A 233 -1.00 11.29 -4.20
N THR A 234 -1.09 10.10 -4.80
CA THR A 234 -1.99 9.76 -5.92
C THR A 234 -2.89 8.57 -5.57
N GLY A 235 -3.37 8.52 -4.34
CA GLY A 235 -4.17 7.42 -3.82
C GLY A 235 -3.32 6.23 -3.37
N SER A 236 -2.59 5.62 -4.28
CA SER A 236 -1.72 4.49 -3.97
C SER A 236 -0.53 4.87 -3.06
N GLY A 237 0.02 6.08 -3.22
CA GLY A 237 1.17 6.52 -2.42
C GLY A 237 0.82 6.71 -0.95
N GLY A 238 -0.29 7.39 -0.65
CA GLY A 238 -0.76 7.52 0.73
C GLY A 238 -1.06 6.16 1.37
N ARG A 239 -1.75 5.26 0.65
CA ARG A 239 -2.00 3.89 1.13
C ARG A 239 -0.71 3.08 1.35
N SER A 240 0.30 3.25 0.48
CA SER A 240 1.60 2.61 0.65
C SER A 240 2.33 3.09 1.90
N MET A 241 2.27 4.38 2.20
CA MET A 241 2.80 4.94 3.45
C MET A 241 2.09 4.36 4.67
N GLU A 242 0.74 4.37 4.68
CA GLU A 242 -0.08 3.77 5.74
C GLU A 242 0.27 2.29 5.97
N ARG A 243 0.55 1.56 4.89
CA ARG A 243 0.98 0.17 4.95
C ARG A 243 2.34 0.01 5.62
N LEU A 244 3.34 0.80 5.23
CA LEU A 244 4.67 0.71 5.84
C LEU A 244 4.67 1.12 7.32
N VAL A 245 3.74 1.99 7.74
CA VAL A 245 3.50 2.26 9.17
C VAL A 245 2.98 1.00 9.87
N LYS A 246 1.98 0.32 9.32
CA LYS A 246 1.43 -0.94 9.87
C LYS A 246 2.47 -2.05 9.94
N GLU A 247 3.44 -2.06 9.03
CA GLU A 247 4.59 -2.97 9.02
C GLU A 247 5.72 -2.54 9.98
N ASN A 248 5.54 -1.47 10.76
CA ASN A 248 6.55 -0.90 11.68
C ASN A 248 7.87 -0.52 11.00
N ARG A 249 7.80 -0.09 9.74
CA ARG A 249 9.00 0.31 8.95
C ARG A 249 9.29 1.81 9.03
N LEU A 250 8.33 2.60 9.48
CA LEU A 250 8.45 4.04 9.62
C LEU A 250 8.43 4.43 11.10
N HIS A 251 9.31 5.34 11.48
CA HIS A 251 9.49 5.82 12.85
C HIS A 251 8.82 7.18 13.08
N GLY A 252 8.52 7.89 11.99
CA GLY A 252 7.80 9.16 11.98
C GLY A 252 7.23 9.47 10.60
N ILE A 253 6.21 10.31 10.58
CA ILE A 253 5.51 10.72 9.35
C ILE A 253 5.47 12.23 9.23
N LEU A 254 5.86 12.72 8.07
CA LEU A 254 5.60 14.07 7.62
C LEU A 254 4.55 14.01 6.50
N ASP A 255 3.28 14.04 6.89
CA ASP A 255 2.16 13.99 5.94
C ASP A 255 1.88 15.39 5.40
N LEU A 256 2.82 15.90 4.61
CA LEU A 256 2.82 17.26 4.11
C LEU A 256 1.73 17.47 3.07
N THR A 257 1.44 16.42 2.27
CA THR A 257 0.52 16.50 1.13
C THR A 257 -0.63 15.53 1.31
N THR A 258 -1.82 16.08 1.51
CA THR A 258 -3.05 15.33 1.80
C THR A 258 -4.12 15.46 0.72
N THR A 259 -3.74 15.85 -0.51
CA THR A 259 -4.62 16.05 -1.68
C THR A 259 -5.58 14.88 -1.95
N GLU A 260 -5.18 13.66 -1.60
CA GLU A 260 -5.98 12.45 -1.74
C GLU A 260 -7.34 12.52 -1.01
N LEU A 261 -7.44 13.36 0.03
CA LEU A 261 -8.69 13.60 0.74
C LEU A 261 -9.67 14.47 -0.07
N ALA A 262 -9.15 15.41 -0.88
CA ALA A 262 -9.97 16.21 -1.79
C ALA A 262 -10.57 15.33 -2.89
N ASP A 263 -9.76 14.41 -3.43
CA ASP A 263 -10.22 13.45 -4.42
C ASP A 263 -11.23 12.45 -3.83
N GLU A 264 -11.03 12.00 -2.59
CA GLU A 264 -12.03 11.18 -1.88
C GLU A 264 -13.36 11.92 -1.68
N LEU A 265 -13.32 13.20 -1.32
CA LEU A 265 -14.53 14.01 -1.10
C LEU A 265 -15.31 14.26 -2.39
N ALA A 266 -14.60 14.58 -3.46
CA ALA A 266 -15.22 15.06 -4.71
C ALA A 266 -15.33 13.98 -5.80
N GLY A 267 -14.72 12.81 -5.61
CA GLY A 267 -14.68 11.71 -6.58
C GLY A 267 -13.59 11.89 -7.63
N GLY A 268 -12.45 12.44 -7.24
CA GLY A 268 -11.26 12.55 -8.07
C GLY A 268 -10.55 11.21 -8.29
N VAL A 269 -9.62 11.18 -9.25
CA VAL A 269 -8.96 9.94 -9.70
C VAL A 269 -7.83 9.47 -8.79
N PHE A 270 -7.34 10.33 -7.89
CA PHE A 270 -6.27 10.01 -6.94
C PHE A 270 -6.80 9.83 -5.50
N SER A 271 -8.06 9.40 -5.37
CA SER A 271 -8.66 9.15 -4.07
C SER A 271 -7.89 8.10 -3.27
N ALA A 272 -7.62 8.40 -2.01
CA ALA A 272 -7.34 7.39 -1.01
C ALA A 272 -8.66 6.88 -0.40
N ASP A 273 -8.60 5.81 0.37
CA ASP A 273 -9.76 5.32 1.09
C ASP A 273 -9.90 6.00 2.48
N SER A 274 -10.95 5.63 3.21
CA SER A 274 -11.23 6.17 4.54
C SER A 274 -10.17 5.86 5.60
N SER A 275 -9.20 5.00 5.31
CA SER A 275 -8.09 4.69 6.22
C SER A 275 -6.96 5.72 6.19
N ARG A 276 -6.97 6.66 5.25
CA ARG A 276 -5.97 7.73 5.10
C ARG A 276 -5.88 8.59 6.37
N LEU A 277 -4.67 8.89 6.87
CA LEU A 277 -4.36 9.57 8.13
C LEU A 277 -4.60 8.74 9.41
N THR A 278 -4.81 7.42 9.31
CA THR A 278 -5.16 6.63 10.49
C THR A 278 -4.06 5.71 11.00
N ALA A 279 -3.14 5.23 10.15
CA ALA A 279 -2.15 4.24 10.58
C ALA A 279 -1.12 4.81 11.56
N ALA A 280 -0.57 6.00 11.30
CA ALA A 280 0.38 6.64 12.20
C ALA A 280 -0.28 7.02 13.54
N ALA A 281 -1.51 7.53 13.49
CA ALA A 281 -2.32 7.86 14.66
C ALA A 281 -2.56 6.62 15.54
N LYS A 282 -2.99 5.49 14.96
CA LYS A 282 -3.20 4.22 15.65
C LYS A 282 -1.92 3.57 16.17
N ALA A 283 -0.82 3.73 15.44
CA ALA A 283 0.48 3.20 15.85
C ALA A 283 1.16 4.05 16.94
N GLY A 284 0.65 5.26 17.20
CA GLY A 284 1.25 6.21 18.15
C GLY A 284 2.69 6.56 17.78
N ILE A 285 3.00 6.68 16.49
CA ILE A 285 4.29 7.18 16.03
C ILE A 285 4.21 8.70 15.82
N PRO A 286 5.32 9.42 16.00
CA PRO A 286 5.40 10.85 15.72
C PRO A 286 4.88 11.19 14.33
N GLN A 287 3.96 12.15 14.24
CA GLN A 287 3.44 12.60 12.96
C GLN A 287 3.15 14.10 12.94
N ILE A 288 3.51 14.73 11.84
CA ILE A 288 3.08 16.09 11.51
C ILE A 288 2.23 15.99 10.24
N VAL A 289 1.00 16.47 10.33
CA VAL A 289 0.04 16.51 9.22
C VAL A 289 -0.08 17.94 8.72
N SER A 290 -0.08 18.13 7.39
CA SER A 290 -0.37 19.42 6.77
C SER A 290 -1.44 19.27 5.67
N VAL A 291 -1.76 20.37 5.04
CA VAL A 291 -2.89 20.54 4.14
C VAL A 291 -2.48 20.69 2.67
N GLY A 292 -1.31 20.15 2.33
CA GLY A 292 -0.74 20.32 1.00
C GLY A 292 -1.63 19.83 -0.11
N ALA A 293 -1.82 20.68 -1.13
CA ALA A 293 -2.61 20.45 -2.32
C ALA A 293 -4.09 20.07 -2.05
N LEU A 294 -4.68 20.58 -0.95
CA LEU A 294 -6.13 20.49 -0.71
C LEU A 294 -6.92 21.58 -1.46
N ASP A 295 -6.22 22.49 -2.12
CA ASP A 295 -6.78 23.48 -3.04
C ASP A 295 -7.27 22.87 -4.35
N MET A 296 -7.09 21.56 -4.60
CA MET A 296 -7.45 20.92 -5.84
C MET A 296 -8.03 19.52 -5.71
N VAL A 297 -8.89 19.19 -6.69
CA VAL A 297 -9.37 17.83 -7.00
C VAL A 297 -8.79 17.44 -8.36
N ASN A 298 -8.36 16.19 -8.50
CA ASN A 298 -7.75 15.68 -9.72
C ASN A 298 -8.77 14.84 -10.50
N PHE A 299 -9.03 15.21 -11.75
CA PHE A 299 -9.85 14.44 -12.67
C PHE A 299 -9.01 13.97 -13.87
N GLY A 300 -9.57 13.09 -14.69
CA GLY A 300 -8.98 12.64 -15.94
C GLY A 300 -8.83 13.77 -16.98
N PRO A 301 -8.80 13.44 -18.29
CA PRO A 301 -8.79 14.44 -19.36
C PRO A 301 -9.91 15.46 -19.20
N LYS A 302 -9.73 16.67 -19.69
CA LYS A 302 -10.66 17.79 -19.51
C LYS A 302 -12.11 17.42 -19.84
N ASP A 303 -12.32 16.65 -20.90
CA ASP A 303 -13.65 16.22 -21.32
C ASP A 303 -14.29 15.19 -20.36
N ALA A 304 -13.50 14.55 -19.52
CA ALA A 304 -13.96 13.62 -18.51
C ALA A 304 -14.31 14.29 -17.17
N VAL A 305 -14.04 15.58 -17.01
CA VAL A 305 -14.40 16.34 -15.80
C VAL A 305 -15.95 16.37 -15.67
N PRO A 306 -16.50 15.91 -14.52
CA PRO A 306 -17.96 15.88 -14.35
C PRO A 306 -18.59 17.27 -14.48
N LYS A 307 -19.77 17.34 -15.09
CA LYS A 307 -20.46 18.60 -15.42
C LYS A 307 -20.56 19.61 -14.26
N LYS A 308 -20.79 19.11 -13.04
CA LYS A 308 -20.88 19.95 -11.84
C LYS A 308 -19.60 20.73 -11.49
N PHE A 309 -18.47 20.36 -12.08
CA PHE A 309 -17.19 21.01 -11.85
C PHE A 309 -16.70 21.86 -13.02
N GLN A 310 -17.32 21.78 -14.21
CA GLN A 310 -16.83 22.41 -15.44
C GLN A 310 -16.86 23.95 -15.42
N GLU A 311 -17.69 24.56 -14.56
CA GLU A 311 -17.76 26.03 -14.40
C GLU A 311 -16.78 26.58 -13.34
N ARG A 312 -16.00 25.71 -12.70
CA ARG A 312 -15.02 26.11 -11.68
C ARG A 312 -13.69 26.56 -12.31
N ARG A 313 -12.76 27.04 -11.49
CA ARG A 313 -11.37 27.25 -11.94
C ARG A 313 -10.75 25.89 -12.25
N LEU A 314 -10.35 25.71 -13.52
CA LEU A 314 -9.79 24.48 -14.06
C LEU A 314 -8.38 24.76 -14.57
N ILE A 315 -7.46 23.83 -14.35
CA ILE A 315 -6.14 23.80 -14.96
C ILE A 315 -5.91 22.43 -15.59
N GLU A 316 -5.71 22.41 -16.90
CA GLU A 316 -5.27 21.22 -17.60
C GLU A 316 -3.77 21.02 -17.33
N HIS A 317 -3.47 20.13 -16.38
CA HIS A 317 -2.10 19.87 -15.95
C HIS A 317 -1.29 19.12 -17.03
N ASN A 318 -1.94 18.16 -17.65
CA ASN A 318 -1.45 17.43 -18.82
C ASN A 318 -2.65 16.79 -19.55
N PRO A 319 -2.46 16.17 -20.73
CA PRO A 319 -3.56 15.60 -21.51
C PRO A 319 -4.43 14.57 -20.76
N SER A 320 -3.92 13.99 -19.68
CA SER A 320 -4.60 12.94 -18.90
C SER A 320 -5.15 13.43 -17.56
N ILE A 321 -4.77 14.62 -17.09
CA ILE A 321 -5.12 15.13 -15.75
C ILE A 321 -5.53 16.60 -15.82
N THR A 322 -6.71 16.88 -15.29
CA THR A 322 -7.27 18.21 -15.08
C THR A 322 -7.48 18.47 -13.59
N LEU A 323 -6.96 19.59 -13.12
CA LEU A 323 -7.11 20.06 -11.75
C LEU A 323 -8.33 20.97 -11.65
N VAL A 324 -9.10 20.83 -10.58
CA VAL A 324 -10.27 21.65 -10.30
C VAL A 324 -10.11 22.25 -8.91
N ARG A 325 -10.23 23.60 -8.77
CA ARG A 325 -10.15 24.25 -7.44
C ARG A 325 -11.26 23.76 -6.53
N THR A 326 -10.93 23.37 -5.31
CA THR A 326 -11.88 23.08 -4.24
C THR A 326 -12.65 24.33 -3.82
N THR A 327 -13.91 24.20 -3.44
CA THR A 327 -14.71 25.32 -2.93
C THR A 327 -14.46 25.58 -1.45
N LYS A 328 -14.93 26.72 -0.94
CA LYS A 328 -14.90 27.04 0.48
C LYS A 328 -15.57 25.95 1.33
N GLU A 329 -16.71 25.44 0.91
CA GLU A 329 -17.47 24.40 1.60
C GLU A 329 -16.73 23.06 1.58
N GLU A 330 -16.10 22.72 0.47
CA GLU A 330 -15.25 21.52 0.36
C GLU A 330 -14.01 21.66 1.25
N CYS A 331 -13.38 22.83 1.31
CA CYS A 331 -12.26 23.12 2.19
C CYS A 331 -12.64 23.01 3.68
N GLU A 332 -13.81 23.50 4.07
CA GLU A 332 -14.35 23.33 5.43
C GLU A 332 -14.56 21.85 5.77
N GLU A 333 -15.18 21.09 4.87
CA GLU A 333 -15.39 19.65 5.05
C GLU A 333 -14.06 18.88 5.13
N LEU A 334 -13.07 19.22 4.30
CA LEU A 334 -11.73 18.63 4.35
C LEU A 334 -11.04 18.87 5.70
N GLY A 335 -11.17 20.07 6.24
CA GLY A 335 -10.66 20.41 7.56
C GLY A 335 -11.30 19.56 8.67
N ASN A 336 -12.62 19.40 8.60
CA ASN A 336 -13.38 18.55 9.54
C ASN A 336 -12.94 17.07 9.44
N ARG A 337 -12.76 16.53 8.24
CA ARG A 337 -12.32 15.14 8.02
C ARG A 337 -10.93 14.88 8.58
N ILE A 338 -9.98 15.78 8.36
CA ILE A 338 -8.63 15.67 8.93
C ILE A 338 -8.72 15.60 10.45
N ALA A 339 -9.40 16.56 11.06
CA ALA A 339 -9.54 16.63 12.50
C ALA A 339 -10.25 15.41 13.10
N GLN A 340 -11.34 14.96 12.46
CA GLN A 340 -12.10 13.79 12.89
C GLN A 340 -11.23 12.53 12.85
N ARG A 341 -10.53 12.27 11.74
CA ARG A 341 -9.68 11.09 11.60
C ARG A 341 -8.57 11.04 12.63
N LEU A 342 -7.95 12.18 12.89
CA LEU A 342 -6.92 12.27 13.93
C LEU A 342 -7.51 12.04 15.32
N LYS A 343 -8.59 12.71 15.69
CA LYS A 343 -9.24 12.55 17.02
C LYS A 343 -9.70 11.13 17.31
N GLU A 344 -10.31 10.47 16.32
CA GLU A 344 -10.86 9.12 16.49
C GLU A 344 -9.79 8.03 16.56
N ASN A 345 -8.60 8.27 16.02
CA ASN A 345 -7.59 7.23 15.85
C ASN A 345 -6.29 7.48 16.62
N CYS A 346 -6.04 8.72 17.08
CA CYS A 346 -4.77 9.06 17.70
C CYS A 346 -4.67 8.55 19.14
N ILE A 347 -3.73 7.63 19.37
CA ILE A 347 -3.46 7.11 20.73
C ILE A 347 -2.35 7.87 21.46
N ARG A 348 -1.58 8.72 20.75
CA ARG A 348 -0.51 9.57 21.30
C ARG A 348 -0.65 10.99 20.73
N PRO A 349 -1.63 11.76 21.22
CA PRO A 349 -1.87 13.13 20.75
C PRO A 349 -0.68 14.06 21.03
N ASP A 350 0.10 13.78 22.05
CA ASP A 350 1.36 14.47 22.38
C ASP A 350 2.45 14.33 21.31
N LEU A 351 2.34 13.32 20.43
CA LEU A 351 3.26 13.08 19.31
C LEU A 351 2.63 13.44 17.94
N THR A 352 1.46 14.06 17.95
CA THR A 352 0.71 14.41 16.72
C THR A 352 0.50 15.91 16.66
N GLU A 353 0.93 16.53 15.57
CA GLU A 353 0.70 17.96 15.32
C GLU A 353 0.10 18.19 13.94
N VAL A 354 -0.72 19.25 13.81
CA VAL A 354 -1.20 19.75 12.51
C VAL A 354 -0.56 21.10 12.25
N TRP A 355 0.07 21.27 11.07
CA TRP A 355 0.77 22.49 10.72
C TRP A 355 0.14 23.15 9.49
N LEU A 356 -0.21 24.42 9.58
CA LEU A 356 -0.96 25.20 8.60
C LEU A 356 -0.09 26.31 8.00
N PRO A 357 0.22 26.24 6.68
CA PRO A 357 0.91 27.31 5.94
C PRO A 357 -0.10 28.37 5.52
N LEU A 358 -0.09 29.56 6.15
CA LEU A 358 -1.15 30.57 5.99
C LEU A 358 -1.14 31.31 4.65
N ARG A 359 -0.07 31.17 3.83
CA ARG A 359 0.07 31.90 2.57
C ARG A 359 -0.06 31.03 1.31
N GLY A 360 -0.53 29.80 1.46
CA GLY A 360 -0.80 28.92 0.33
C GLY A 360 -0.43 27.47 0.60
N VAL A 361 -1.31 26.58 0.18
CA VAL A 361 -1.23 25.13 0.42
C VAL A 361 -0.62 24.38 -0.77
N SER A 362 -0.34 25.06 -1.88
CA SER A 362 0.31 24.51 -3.07
C SER A 362 1.01 25.61 -3.88
N ALA A 363 1.79 25.21 -4.88
CA ALA A 363 2.38 26.15 -5.83
C ALA A 363 1.35 26.88 -6.71
N LEU A 364 0.11 26.39 -6.79
CA LEU A 364 -0.98 27.01 -7.53
C LEU A 364 -1.85 27.91 -6.65
N ASP A 365 -1.68 27.85 -5.34
CA ASP A 365 -2.49 28.54 -4.34
C ASP A 365 -1.67 29.57 -3.53
N ILE A 366 -0.72 30.21 -4.17
CA ILE A 366 -0.01 31.36 -3.63
C ILE A 366 -0.49 32.64 -4.36
N GLU A 367 -0.27 33.82 -3.77
CA GLU A 367 -0.68 35.10 -4.36
C GLU A 367 -0.25 35.24 -5.82
N GLY A 368 -1.20 35.59 -6.68
CA GLY A 368 -1.01 35.72 -8.12
C GLY A 368 -1.11 34.42 -8.93
N GLN A 369 -1.33 33.28 -8.30
CA GLN A 369 -1.52 32.00 -8.98
C GLN A 369 -3.00 31.66 -9.19
N ALA A 370 -3.28 30.71 -10.09
CA ALA A 370 -4.62 30.46 -10.61
C ALA A 370 -5.63 29.91 -9.55
N PHE A 371 -5.14 29.23 -8.54
CA PHE A 371 -5.99 28.65 -7.48
C PHE A 371 -6.00 29.47 -6.20
N TYR A 372 -5.31 30.60 -6.16
CA TYR A 372 -5.26 31.47 -4.98
C TYR A 372 -6.67 31.85 -4.50
N ASP A 373 -7.01 31.48 -3.26
CA ASP A 373 -8.33 31.71 -2.66
C ASP A 373 -8.25 31.68 -1.11
N THR A 374 -7.93 32.82 -0.55
CA THR A 374 -7.79 32.96 0.91
C THR A 374 -9.06 32.69 1.70
N LEU A 375 -10.25 32.82 1.07
CA LEU A 375 -11.52 32.51 1.74
C LEU A 375 -11.70 31.01 1.90
N ALA A 376 -11.34 30.24 0.88
CA ALA A 376 -11.38 28.78 0.93
C ALA A 376 -10.33 28.23 1.90
N ASP A 377 -9.10 28.75 1.86
CA ASP A 377 -8.02 28.33 2.75
C ASP A 377 -8.31 28.66 4.22
N ASN A 378 -8.83 29.85 4.48
CA ASN A 378 -9.27 30.22 5.84
C ASN A 378 -10.41 29.34 6.37
N ALA A 379 -11.32 28.87 5.50
CA ALA A 379 -12.35 27.92 5.90
C ALA A 379 -11.75 26.57 6.30
N LEU A 380 -10.78 26.06 5.52
CA LEU A 380 -10.02 24.85 5.84
C LEU A 380 -9.31 24.96 7.20
N PHE A 381 -8.52 26.03 7.38
CA PHE A 381 -7.74 26.24 8.60
C PHE A 381 -8.64 26.42 9.83
N LYS A 382 -9.73 27.19 9.69
CA LYS A 382 -10.72 27.38 10.75
C LYS A 382 -11.40 26.06 11.13
N ALA A 383 -11.81 25.26 10.17
CA ALA A 383 -12.44 23.97 10.42
C ALA A 383 -11.52 23.03 11.21
N ILE A 384 -10.23 22.92 10.82
CA ILE A 384 -9.24 22.13 11.55
C ILE A 384 -9.10 22.62 13.00
N LYS A 385 -8.89 23.93 13.21
CA LYS A 385 -8.71 24.50 14.53
C LYS A 385 -9.93 24.29 15.42
N THR A 386 -11.12 24.57 14.89
CA THR A 386 -12.37 24.43 15.65
C THR A 386 -12.65 22.96 15.99
N SER A 387 -12.40 22.04 15.05
CA SER A 387 -12.66 20.61 15.27
C SER A 387 -11.63 19.93 16.15
N LEU A 388 -10.40 20.45 16.27
CA LEU A 388 -9.37 19.99 17.19
C LEU A 388 -9.39 20.73 18.54
N ASP A 389 -10.21 21.77 18.68
CA ASP A 389 -10.32 22.48 19.95
C ASP A 389 -10.72 21.55 21.10
N GLY A 390 -10.09 21.72 22.24
CA GLY A 390 -10.25 20.83 23.39
C GLY A 390 -9.61 19.44 23.25
N SER A 391 -8.95 19.14 22.14
CA SER A 391 -8.10 17.94 22.01
C SER A 391 -6.66 18.24 22.42
N GLU A 392 -5.88 17.19 22.73
CA GLU A 392 -4.44 17.34 23.03
C GLU A 392 -3.57 17.45 21.76
N ILE A 393 -4.17 17.37 20.57
CA ILE A 393 -3.47 17.48 19.27
C ILE A 393 -3.17 18.97 19.02
N SER A 394 -1.89 19.30 18.91
CA SER A 394 -1.44 20.69 18.73
C SER A 394 -1.63 21.16 17.30
N VAL A 395 -2.18 22.37 17.11
CA VAL A 395 -2.24 23.03 15.80
C VAL A 395 -1.25 24.19 15.77
N LYS A 396 -0.38 24.25 14.76
CA LYS A 396 0.61 25.29 14.54
C LYS A 396 0.32 26.05 13.24
N GLU A 397 0.43 27.35 13.27
CA GLU A 397 0.23 28.24 12.12
C GLU A 397 1.53 28.99 11.84
N LEU A 398 1.94 29.03 10.56
CA LEU A 398 3.07 29.85 10.13
C LEU A 398 2.64 30.74 8.96
N ASP A 399 3.06 32.01 9.02
CA ASP A 399 2.78 33.01 7.98
C ASP A 399 3.72 32.86 6.75
N THR A 400 3.59 31.72 6.09
CA THR A 400 4.39 31.32 4.92
C THR A 400 3.62 30.36 4.03
N ASP A 401 4.11 30.04 2.84
CA ASP A 401 3.54 29.00 1.96
C ASP A 401 4.23 27.64 2.19
N ILE A 402 3.56 26.57 1.73
CA ILE A 402 3.99 25.19 1.95
C ILE A 402 5.31 24.83 1.28
N ASN A 403 5.73 25.60 0.28
CA ASN A 403 6.98 25.40 -0.47
C ASN A 403 8.13 26.26 0.02
N ASP A 404 7.92 27.11 1.02
CA ASP A 404 8.97 27.91 1.61
C ASP A 404 9.99 27.01 2.33
N PRO A 405 11.30 27.15 2.07
CA PRO A 405 12.31 26.33 2.73
C PRO A 405 12.30 26.46 4.26
N SER A 406 12.02 27.64 4.82
CA SER A 406 11.99 27.87 6.26
C SER A 406 10.83 27.12 6.94
N TRP A 407 9.67 27.05 6.28
CA TRP A 407 8.57 26.19 6.67
C TRP A 407 9.00 24.72 6.73
N SER A 408 9.55 24.25 5.63
CA SER A 408 9.91 22.84 5.44
C SER A 408 10.98 22.38 6.44
N GLU A 409 11.97 23.23 6.71
CA GLU A 409 12.99 22.95 7.72
C GLU A 409 12.41 22.94 9.13
N SER A 410 11.50 23.87 9.44
CA SER A 410 10.85 23.96 10.76
C SER A 410 10.05 22.70 11.08
N ILE A 411 9.25 22.20 10.13
CA ILE A 411 8.46 20.97 10.33
C ILE A 411 9.34 19.73 10.39
N ALA A 412 10.40 19.65 9.59
CA ALA A 412 11.36 18.55 9.61
C ALA A 412 12.11 18.49 10.96
N LYS A 413 12.57 19.62 11.46
CA LYS A 413 13.18 19.75 12.78
C LYS A 413 12.21 19.33 13.88
N ARG A 414 10.97 19.83 13.83
CA ARG A 414 9.96 19.48 14.82
C ARG A 414 9.64 18.00 14.85
N LEU A 415 9.51 17.35 13.70
CA LEU A 415 9.32 15.91 13.63
C LEU A 415 10.48 15.14 14.26
N SER A 416 11.72 15.59 14.03
CA SER A 416 12.91 15.01 14.67
C SER A 416 12.82 15.08 16.20
N GLU A 417 12.42 16.24 16.74
CA GLU A 417 12.22 16.42 18.20
C GLU A 417 11.13 15.47 18.74
N LEU A 418 10.00 15.33 18.05
CA LEU A 418 8.92 14.40 18.43
C LEU A 418 9.40 12.94 18.43
N ILE A 419 10.28 12.57 17.50
CA ILE A 419 10.88 11.22 17.42
C ILE A 419 11.81 10.96 18.60
N GLU A 420 12.52 11.98 19.08
CA GLU A 420 13.36 11.88 20.28
C GLU A 420 12.52 11.76 21.55
N LEU A 421 11.38 12.47 21.64
CA LEU A 421 10.45 12.38 22.78
C LEU A 421 9.78 10.99 22.89
N LYS A 422 9.62 10.27 21.80
CA LYS A 422 9.08 8.89 21.82
C LYS A 422 10.07 7.88 22.43
N GLY A 423 11.36 8.13 22.22
CA GLY A 423 12.49 7.24 22.56
C GLY A 423 12.72 7.01 23.94
#